data_5727d6fecbf535e59e4e0c112522ee40
#
_entry.id   5727d6fecbf535e59e4e0c112522ee40
#
_cell.length_a   1.000
_cell.length_b   1.000
_cell.length_c   1.000
_cell.angle_alpha   90.00
_cell.angle_beta   90.00
_cell.angle_gamma   90.00
#
_symmetry.space_group_name_H-M   'P 1'
#
loop_
_entity.id
_entity.type
_entity.pdbx_description
1 polymer ?
#
loop_
_entity_poly.entity_id
_entity_poly.type
_entity_poly.pdbx_seq_one_letter_code
_entity_poly.pdbx_strand_id
1 'polypeptide(L)' 'EKWYLEVRESNLGAISFYEKLGFERVGMRKNFYTAPTENAVLMALQSTENGEINDI' A
#
# COMPACT_ATOMS: atom_id res chain seq x y z
N GLU A 1 4.07 2.64 14.23
CA GLU A 1 4.88 2.89 13.10
C GLU A 1 4.15 2.55 11.83
N LYS A 2 4.38 3.26 10.76
CA LYS A 2 3.62 3.08 9.55
C LYS A 2 4.53 2.76 8.39
N TRP A 3 4.11 1.88 7.53
CA TRP A 3 4.87 1.48 6.38
C TRP A 3 4.14 1.95 5.14
N TYR A 4 4.86 2.51 4.17
CA TYR A 4 4.24 3.01 2.96
C TYR A 4 4.91 2.35 1.76
N LEU A 5 4.14 2.18 0.69
CA LEU A 5 4.71 1.73 -0.55
C LEU A 5 3.89 2.29 -1.70
N GLU A 6 4.46 2.26 -2.92
CA GLU A 6 3.78 2.67 -4.12
C GLU A 6 3.69 1.48 -5.05
N VAL A 7 2.57 1.35 -5.75
CA VAL A 7 2.34 0.26 -6.68
C VAL A 7 1.72 0.86 -7.93
N ARG A 8 2.10 0.36 -9.12
CA ARG A 8 1.46 0.83 -10.34
C ARG A 8 -0.02 0.56 -10.25
N GLU A 9 -0.82 1.53 -10.69
CA GLU A 9 -2.26 1.42 -10.58
C GLU A 9 -2.79 0.20 -11.32
N SER A 10 -2.16 -0.20 -12.40
CA SER A 10 -2.61 -1.34 -13.16
C SER A 10 -2.18 -2.67 -12.58
N ASN A 11 -1.32 -2.67 -11.59
CA ASN A 11 -0.80 -3.92 -11.05
C ASN A 11 -1.76 -4.45 -10.00
N LEU A 12 -2.88 -4.98 -10.46
CA LEU A 12 -3.94 -5.42 -9.56
C LEU A 12 -3.51 -6.58 -8.68
N GLY A 13 -2.62 -7.42 -9.19
CA GLY A 13 -2.13 -8.53 -8.39
C GLY A 13 -1.33 -8.07 -7.19
N ALA A 14 -0.47 -7.07 -7.40
CA ALA A 14 0.31 -6.54 -6.30
C ALA A 14 -0.58 -5.84 -5.29
N ILE A 15 -1.54 -5.06 -5.78
CA ILE A 15 -2.45 -4.33 -4.89
C ILE A 15 -3.20 -5.35 -4.03
N SER A 16 -3.71 -6.40 -4.65
CA SER A 16 -4.45 -7.41 -3.92
C SER A 16 -3.56 -8.10 -2.90
N PHE A 17 -2.33 -8.37 -3.28
CA PHE A 17 -1.38 -9.02 -2.38
C PHE A 17 -1.14 -8.16 -1.13
N TYR A 18 -0.91 -6.86 -1.34
CA TYR A 18 -0.64 -6.00 -0.20
C TYR A 18 -1.89 -5.79 0.65
N GLU A 19 -3.07 -5.77 0.02
CA GLU A 19 -4.29 -5.65 0.80
C GLU A 19 -4.46 -6.86 1.70
N LYS A 20 -4.07 -8.05 1.24
CA LYS A 20 -4.17 -9.22 2.07
C LYS A 20 -3.20 -9.17 3.24
N LEU A 21 -2.11 -8.44 3.11
CA LEU A 21 -1.20 -8.26 4.20
C LEU A 21 -1.65 -7.18 5.18
N GLY A 22 -2.71 -6.47 4.84
CA GLY A 22 -3.21 -5.43 5.74
C GLY A 22 -2.97 -4.02 5.27
N PHE A 23 -2.33 -3.83 4.12
CA PHE A 23 -2.13 -2.48 3.61
C PHE A 23 -3.45 -1.92 3.11
N GLU A 24 -3.62 -0.61 3.22
CA GLU A 24 -4.81 0.05 2.74
C GLU A 24 -4.42 1.12 1.76
N ARG A 25 -5.26 1.40 0.79
CA ARG A 25 -5.01 2.45 -0.16
C ARG A 25 -5.23 3.77 0.55
N VAL A 26 -4.24 4.64 0.53
CA VAL A 26 -4.34 5.91 1.22
C VAL A 26 -4.16 7.10 0.30
N GLY A 27 -3.83 6.88 -0.96
CA GLY A 27 -3.69 8.00 -1.88
C GLY A 27 -3.20 7.55 -3.23
N MET A 28 -2.90 8.52 -4.07
CA MET A 28 -2.43 8.25 -5.42
C MET A 28 -1.47 9.34 -5.83
N ARG A 29 -0.38 8.97 -6.50
CA ARG A 29 0.53 9.94 -7.07
C ARG A 29 0.34 9.88 -8.56
N LYS A 30 -0.09 11.00 -9.16
CA LYS A 30 -0.35 11.01 -10.57
C LYS A 30 0.94 10.97 -11.36
N ASN A 31 0.94 10.18 -12.43
CA ASN A 31 2.05 10.10 -13.36
C ASN A 31 3.37 9.80 -12.69
N PHE A 32 3.33 8.99 -11.65
CA PHE A 32 4.52 8.68 -10.87
C PHE A 32 5.49 7.80 -11.64
N TYR A 33 5.00 6.84 -12.39
CA TYR A 33 5.84 5.96 -13.19
C TYR A 33 5.93 6.46 -14.61
N THR A 34 7.04 6.15 -15.27
CA THR A 34 7.17 6.48 -16.68
C THR A 34 7.43 5.21 -17.43
N ALA A 35 7.24 5.20 -18.72
CA ALA A 35 7.55 4.11 -19.62
C ALA A 35 6.86 2.81 -19.27
N PRO A 36 5.57 2.77 -19.18
CA PRO A 36 4.65 3.82 -19.58
C PRO A 36 4.29 4.71 -18.42
N THR A 37 3.77 5.85 -18.73
CA THR A 37 3.30 6.78 -17.71
C THR A 37 2.10 6.17 -17.02
N GLU A 38 2.13 6.18 -15.72
CA GLU A 38 1.07 5.57 -14.97
C GLU A 38 1.05 6.12 -13.55
N ASN A 39 -0.12 6.14 -12.95
CA ASN A 39 -0.25 6.60 -11.57
C ASN A 39 0.24 5.53 -10.61
N ALA A 40 0.64 5.94 -9.44
CA ALA A 40 0.99 5.02 -8.37
C ALA A 40 -0.11 5.05 -7.33
N VAL A 41 -0.51 3.86 -6.88
CA VAL A 41 -1.42 3.77 -5.76
C VAL A 41 -0.55 3.77 -4.51
N LEU A 42 -0.85 4.65 -3.57
CA LEU A 42 -0.11 4.73 -2.34
C LEU A 42 -0.79 3.83 -1.33
N MET A 43 -0.06 2.97 -0.70
CA MET A 43 -0.63 2.05 0.29
C MET A 43 0.12 2.17 1.60
N ALA A 44 -0.56 1.94 2.69
CA ALA A 44 0.02 2.07 4.01
C ALA A 44 -0.41 0.95 4.93
N LEU A 45 0.49 0.55 5.80
CA LEU A 45 0.21 -0.46 6.80
C LEU A 45 0.60 0.12 8.15
N GLN A 46 -0.32 0.11 9.07
CA GLN A 46 -0.05 0.61 10.41
C GLN A 46 0.46 -0.54 11.27
N SER A 47 1.60 -0.36 11.85
CA SER A 47 2.14 -1.38 12.74
C SER A 47 1.33 -1.42 13.99
N THR A 48 1.04 -2.64 14.46
CA THR A 48 0.27 -2.75 15.68
C THR A 48 1.10 -3.36 16.72
N GLU A 49 2.37 -3.18 16.66
CA GLU A 49 3.19 -3.80 17.62
C GLU A 49 2.93 -3.38 18.92
N ASN A 50 2.21 -2.40 19.21
CA ASN A 50 2.02 -2.05 20.49
C ASN A 50 1.19 -2.96 21.09
N GLY A 51 1.01 -3.99 20.70
CA GLY A 51 0.39 -4.84 21.35
C GLY A 51 -0.91 -5.02 21.36
N GLU A 52 -1.47 -4.48 20.77
CA GLU A 52 -2.72 -4.66 20.77
C GLU A 52 -2.90 -5.96 20.56
N ILE A 53 -2.07 -6.48 20.11
CA ILE A 53 -2.13 -7.68 19.86
C ILE A 53 -2.39 -8.36 20.93
N ASN A 54 -1.96 -8.00 21.70
CA ASN A 54 -2.01 -8.67 22.71
C ASN A 54 -3.21 -8.80 23.16
N ASP A 55 -3.88 -8.21 22.88
CA ASP A 55 -4.99 -8.28 23.40
C ASP A 55 -5.53 -9.42 23.19
N ILE A 56 -5.06 -10.16 22.90
CA ILE A 56 -5.52 -11.24 22.69
C ILE A 56 -5.73 -11.76 23.68
#